data_f9324be6274d4bbe2c4e4652788c36b9
#
_entry.id   f9324be6274d4bbe2c4e4652788c36b9
#
_cell.length_a   1.000
_cell.length_b   1.000
_cell.length_c   1.000
_cell.angle_alpha   90.00
_cell.angle_beta   90.00
_cell.angle_gamma   90.00
#
_symmetry.space_group_name_H-M   'P 1'
#
loop_
_entity.id
_entity.type
_entity.pdbx_description
1 polymer ?
#
loop_
_entity_poly.entity_id
_entity_poly.type
_entity_poly.pdbx_seq_one_letter_code
_entity_poly.pdbx_strand_id
1 'polypeptide(L)'
;LQVVGTTTQQEVWVASRERKFIINEILFIEDPGRQFPRGEVVETNSFNRFIPLTTEHNALVDGRVLAGLQAVGFDIHGEEVNLARVRLIGEIATPVAVGAPVRLPVFDEVAGILVRQSPERGLTLGTIRGTGNLLPGLPANLKDVLCLYDGERGILPQDGVPFVFDYRTMNEYPHIGIFGGSGSGKSFGLRVLLEEFMAREVPGIVLDPHYEMDFSTPFPALPACFQRDYRDRFRIFTVGVDVGVEFTDLSIRELVALLGEGEPISEGMANAVNTLHERGDSLQSFSTRLYGLIEAMENERPLRRDEASDPHLAGRDRMLQDLLKRYGSKAGHVSSLKGVAWRLNALEREGVFTANTRPVEEALTARRLAVVRGPVRLLQVYGAYLFDRLYQKRRRYRDAMQKGQQAAYFPPFILATDEAHNFCPRGERDPASRRITRLIAQEGRKYGVNLVLASQRIALLDDTVTAQLNTKLIFRTVRAMDIATVKEETDLGTEETDRLPYLTSGHCFISSAVTGRAVAVRIRCAGTASPHTENPFDELERHSRAAGDKFWQVVREHLPFGAFELHIHGPAIARELGEPLSNQQLLDRLRILVREGKLAVEKGPLGERFTGRE
;
A
#
# COMPACT_ATOMS: atom_id res chain seq x y z
N LEU A 1 27.21 5.78 32.42
CA LEU A 1 27.52 5.71 31.00
C LEU A 1 28.56 6.77 30.68
N GLN A 2 29.49 6.48 29.76
CA GLN A 2 30.49 7.46 29.33
C GLN A 2 30.93 7.23 27.89
N VAL A 3 31.38 8.28 27.23
CA VAL A 3 31.98 8.23 25.90
C VAL A 3 33.37 7.58 25.98
N VAL A 4 33.62 6.60 25.09
CA VAL A 4 34.87 5.84 25.06
C VAL A 4 35.49 5.80 23.66
N GLY A 5 36.79 5.51 23.58
CA GLY A 5 37.49 5.32 22.31
C GLY A 5 37.67 6.60 21.51
N THR A 6 37.67 6.49 20.19
CA THR A 6 37.81 7.61 19.26
C THR A 6 36.45 8.24 18.98
N THR A 7 36.37 9.57 19.00
CA THR A 7 35.15 10.33 18.70
C THR A 7 35.29 11.08 17.38
N THR A 8 34.20 11.25 16.68
CA THR A 8 34.10 12.11 15.48
C THR A 8 33.03 13.17 15.66
N GLN A 9 32.82 14.04 14.66
CA GLN A 9 31.69 14.97 14.66
C GLN A 9 30.34 14.28 14.38
N GLN A 10 30.35 13.02 13.95
CA GLN A 10 29.15 12.31 13.52
C GLN A 10 28.81 11.15 14.45
N GLU A 11 29.82 10.50 15.05
CA GLU A 11 29.62 9.29 15.83
C GLU A 11 30.55 9.22 17.05
N VAL A 12 30.03 8.60 18.10
CA VAL A 12 30.76 8.30 19.32
C VAL A 12 30.43 6.89 19.80
N TRP A 13 31.38 6.26 20.53
CA TRP A 13 31.12 5.04 21.27
C TRP A 13 30.80 5.37 22.72
N VAL A 14 29.76 4.71 23.25
CA VAL A 14 29.35 4.83 24.65
C VAL A 14 29.43 3.46 25.32
N ALA A 15 30.02 3.40 26.50
CA ALA A 15 30.16 2.19 27.28
C ALA A 15 29.33 2.22 28.56
N SER A 16 28.84 1.04 28.98
CA SER A 16 28.18 0.80 30.25
C SER A 16 28.48 -0.59 30.78
N ARG A 17 28.70 -0.70 32.11
CA ARG A 17 28.71 -1.99 32.81
C ARG A 17 27.35 -2.34 33.42
N GLU A 18 26.49 -1.35 33.65
CA GLU A 18 25.26 -1.50 34.42
C GLU A 18 24.02 -1.75 33.56
N ARG A 19 24.02 -1.23 32.34
CA ARG A 19 22.86 -1.36 31.47
C ARG A 19 23.19 -1.77 30.04
N LYS A 20 22.25 -2.46 29.39
CA LYS A 20 22.24 -2.74 27.97
C LYS A 20 21.61 -1.56 27.22
N PHE A 21 22.11 -1.29 26.03
CA PHE A 21 21.57 -0.27 25.14
C PHE A 21 20.48 -0.86 24.24
N ILE A 22 19.51 -0.02 23.89
CA ILE A 22 18.43 -0.38 22.96
C ILE A 22 18.66 0.38 21.65
N ILE A 23 18.57 -0.31 20.53
CA ILE A 23 18.70 0.32 19.20
C ILE A 23 17.56 1.34 18.99
N ASN A 24 17.93 2.49 18.41
CA ASN A 24 17.11 3.69 18.24
C ASN A 24 16.82 4.45 19.53
N GLU A 25 17.42 4.09 20.66
CA GLU A 25 17.35 4.87 21.88
C GLU A 25 18.13 6.18 21.72
N ILE A 26 17.61 7.26 22.29
CA ILE A 26 18.29 8.55 22.29
C ILE A 26 19.07 8.73 23.59
N LEU A 27 20.31 9.15 23.46
CA LEU A 27 21.21 9.46 24.57
C LEU A 27 21.54 10.95 24.59
N PHE A 28 21.70 11.46 25.80
CA PHE A 28 22.13 12.84 26.07
C PHE A 28 23.58 12.82 26.56
N ILE A 29 24.44 13.54 25.87
CA ILE A 29 25.88 13.61 26.18
C ILE A 29 26.15 14.90 26.94
N GLU A 30 26.69 14.77 28.14
CA GLU A 30 26.98 15.94 29.01
C GLU A 30 28.34 16.55 28.63
N ASP A 31 28.38 17.22 27.50
CA ASP A 31 29.52 17.98 27.00
C ASP A 31 29.11 19.44 26.75
N PRO A 32 29.29 20.35 27.76
CA PRO A 32 28.91 21.75 27.64
C PRO A 32 29.63 22.46 26.49
N GLY A 33 30.89 22.09 26.23
CA GLY A 33 31.71 22.68 25.17
C GLY A 33 31.15 22.46 23.77
N ARG A 34 30.19 21.51 23.59
CA ARG A 34 29.52 21.15 22.33
C ARG A 34 27.99 21.29 22.44
N GLN A 35 27.51 22.11 23.37
CA GLN A 35 26.09 22.42 23.57
C GLN A 35 25.22 21.17 23.87
N PHE A 36 25.74 20.21 24.62
CA PHE A 36 25.07 19.00 25.04
C PHE A 36 24.52 18.17 23.86
N PRO A 37 25.39 17.53 23.09
CA PRO A 37 24.97 16.73 21.93
C PRO A 37 23.97 15.64 22.30
N ARG A 38 23.04 15.35 21.41
CA ARG A 38 22.14 14.20 21.48
C ARG A 38 22.54 13.24 20.39
N GLY A 39 22.37 11.95 20.65
CA GLY A 39 22.67 10.93 19.65
C GLY A 39 21.71 9.75 19.73
N GLU A 40 21.56 9.07 18.62
CA GLU A 40 20.73 7.86 18.49
C GLU A 40 21.64 6.64 18.46
N VAL A 41 21.28 5.61 19.22
CA VAL A 41 21.98 4.32 19.22
C VAL A 41 21.70 3.59 17.91
N VAL A 42 22.73 3.40 17.09
CA VAL A 42 22.62 2.71 15.77
C VAL A 42 23.13 1.28 15.81
N GLU A 43 24.02 0.98 16.73
CA GLU A 43 24.60 -0.37 16.89
C GLU A 43 24.85 -0.65 18.38
N THR A 44 24.69 -1.91 18.78
CA THR A 44 24.94 -2.35 20.16
C THR A 44 25.78 -3.61 20.15
N ASN A 45 26.79 -3.65 21.03
CA ASN A 45 27.67 -4.78 21.22
C ASN A 45 27.82 -5.07 22.71
N SER A 46 27.97 -6.34 23.08
CA SER A 46 28.36 -6.76 24.42
C SER A 46 29.71 -7.45 24.35
N PHE A 47 30.62 -7.07 25.24
CA PHE A 47 31.97 -7.61 25.31
C PHE A 47 32.26 -8.06 26.74
N ASN A 48 32.87 -9.25 26.87
CA ASN A 48 33.36 -9.74 28.13
C ASN A 48 34.87 -10.07 28.00
N ARG A 49 35.69 -9.44 28.84
CA ARG A 49 37.15 -9.57 28.75
C ARG A 49 37.65 -10.99 29.03
N PHE A 50 36.89 -11.80 29.75
CA PHE A 50 37.24 -13.20 30.05
C PHE A 50 36.77 -14.17 28.99
N ILE A 51 35.89 -13.74 28.07
CA ILE A 51 35.34 -14.56 26.98
C ILE A 51 35.59 -13.83 25.64
N PRO A 52 36.86 -13.60 25.25
CA PRO A 52 37.16 -12.90 24.01
C PRO A 52 36.84 -13.80 22.79
N LEU A 53 36.27 -13.20 21.74
CA LEU A 53 36.19 -13.82 20.44
C LEU A 53 37.52 -13.62 19.72
N THR A 54 38.38 -14.65 19.72
CA THR A 54 39.65 -14.63 18.96
C THR A 54 39.43 -15.32 17.62
N THR A 55 39.56 -14.56 16.53
CA THR A 55 39.46 -15.11 15.16
C THR A 55 40.66 -15.92 14.75
N GLU A 56 41.82 -15.77 15.41
CA GLU A 56 43.08 -16.40 14.99
C GLU A 56 43.33 -17.79 15.59
N HIS A 57 42.66 -18.18 16.67
CA HIS A 57 43.00 -19.44 17.37
C HIS A 57 41.80 -20.18 17.95
N ASN A 58 40.65 -20.22 17.36
CA ASN A 58 39.47 -21.05 17.74
C ASN A 58 39.33 -21.36 19.26
N ALA A 59 39.81 -20.49 20.11
CA ALA A 59 39.72 -20.65 21.54
C ALA A 59 38.35 -20.13 22.03
N LEU A 60 37.30 -20.92 21.81
CA LEU A 60 36.22 -21.00 22.77
C LEU A 60 36.89 -21.25 24.12
N VAL A 61 36.78 -20.32 25.06
CA VAL A 61 37.30 -20.50 26.40
C VAL A 61 36.67 -21.76 26.98
N ASP A 62 37.49 -22.79 27.26
CA ASP A 62 37.01 -24.04 27.83
C ASP A 62 36.27 -23.71 29.13
N GLY A 63 35.05 -24.23 29.30
CA GLY A 63 34.24 -24.00 30.49
C GLY A 63 34.98 -24.36 31.80
N ARG A 64 36.01 -25.25 31.75
CA ARG A 64 36.91 -25.57 32.86
C ARG A 64 37.81 -24.40 33.24
N VAL A 65 38.28 -23.60 32.27
CA VAL A 65 39.09 -22.40 32.51
C VAL A 65 38.24 -21.34 33.19
N LEU A 66 36.99 -21.13 32.68
CA LEU A 66 36.06 -20.22 33.32
C LEU A 66 35.72 -20.61 34.75
N ALA A 67 35.44 -21.91 34.99
CA ALA A 67 35.20 -22.45 36.33
C ALA A 67 36.41 -22.26 37.24
N GLY A 68 37.62 -22.42 36.71
CA GLY A 68 38.88 -22.18 37.44
C GLY A 68 39.05 -20.70 37.82
N LEU A 69 38.73 -19.76 36.92
CA LEU A 69 38.78 -18.33 37.19
C LEU A 69 37.73 -17.93 38.27
N GLN A 70 36.51 -18.50 38.19
CA GLN A 70 35.47 -18.27 39.19
C GLN A 70 35.89 -18.80 40.58
N ALA A 71 36.55 -19.99 40.64
CA ALA A 71 37.03 -20.58 41.89
C ALA A 71 38.13 -19.72 42.56
N VAL A 72 38.88 -18.95 41.81
CA VAL A 72 39.89 -17.99 42.29
C VAL A 72 39.30 -16.62 42.64
N GLY A 73 37.98 -16.43 42.49
CA GLY A 73 37.29 -15.24 42.92
C GLY A 73 37.05 -14.19 41.84
N PHE A 74 37.25 -14.51 40.55
CA PHE A 74 36.86 -13.58 39.47
C PHE A 74 35.37 -13.68 39.19
N ASP A 75 34.69 -12.53 39.19
CA ASP A 75 33.29 -12.44 38.73
C ASP A 75 33.25 -12.31 37.21
N ILE A 76 33.17 -13.48 36.53
CA ILE A 76 33.20 -13.55 35.06
C ILE A 76 31.96 -12.91 34.47
N HIS A 77 30.80 -13.04 35.10
CA HIS A 77 29.53 -12.54 34.60
C HIS A 77 29.36 -11.04 34.85
N GLY A 78 29.94 -10.51 35.93
CA GLY A 78 29.91 -9.08 36.25
C GLY A 78 30.85 -8.20 35.42
N GLU A 79 31.72 -8.81 34.61
CA GLU A 79 32.68 -8.08 33.75
C GLU A 79 32.18 -7.87 32.31
N GLU A 80 30.88 -7.98 32.08
CA GLU A 80 30.27 -7.63 30.79
C GLU A 80 30.28 -6.10 30.60
N VAL A 81 30.82 -5.65 29.49
CA VAL A 81 30.79 -4.26 29.06
C VAL A 81 29.85 -4.15 27.84
N ASN A 82 28.80 -3.37 27.97
CA ASN A 82 27.89 -3.05 26.87
C ASN A 82 28.40 -1.79 26.16
N LEU A 83 28.49 -1.87 24.83
CA LEU A 83 28.93 -0.80 23.96
C LEU A 83 27.78 -0.39 23.05
N ALA A 84 27.63 0.89 22.81
CA ALA A 84 26.74 1.42 21.81
C ALA A 84 27.51 2.36 20.88
N ARG A 85 27.33 2.20 19.58
CA ARG A 85 27.69 3.22 18.61
C ARG A 85 26.52 4.18 18.48
N VAL A 86 26.80 5.43 18.69
CA VAL A 86 25.81 6.51 18.80
C VAL A 86 26.07 7.52 17.68
N ARG A 87 25.10 7.67 16.78
CA ARG A 87 25.13 8.69 15.74
C ARG A 87 24.60 9.99 16.31
N LEU A 88 25.38 11.07 16.22
CA LEU A 88 25.00 12.37 16.73
C LEU A 88 23.89 12.99 15.88
N ILE A 89 22.95 13.67 16.53
CA ILE A 89 21.83 14.35 15.90
C ILE A 89 22.18 15.84 15.79
N GLY A 90 22.31 16.32 14.56
CA GLY A 90 22.73 17.69 14.26
C GLY A 90 24.23 17.80 13.99
N GLU A 91 24.65 18.95 13.53
CA GLU A 91 26.03 19.25 13.21
C GLU A 91 26.76 19.79 14.46
N ILE A 92 27.93 19.24 14.75
CA ILE A 92 28.84 19.77 15.78
C ILE A 92 30.18 20.12 15.15
N ALA A 93 30.76 21.25 15.57
CA ALA A 93 32.00 21.77 14.97
C ALA A 93 33.26 20.96 15.33
N THR A 94 33.28 20.34 16.49
CA THR A 94 34.43 19.56 17.01
C THR A 94 33.94 18.26 17.64
N PRO A 95 34.75 17.17 17.62
CA PRO A 95 34.38 15.92 18.25
C PRO A 95 34.04 16.05 19.74
N VAL A 96 33.13 15.19 20.22
CA VAL A 96 32.78 15.07 21.65
C VAL A 96 34.01 14.68 22.48
N ALA A 97 34.12 15.17 23.70
CA ALA A 97 35.20 14.80 24.58
C ALA A 97 35.13 13.32 24.99
N VAL A 98 36.27 12.62 24.89
CA VAL A 98 36.38 11.25 25.42
C VAL A 98 36.23 11.31 26.94
N GLY A 99 35.46 10.38 27.51
CA GLY A 99 35.12 10.34 28.92
C GLY A 99 33.94 11.25 29.32
N ALA A 100 33.32 11.96 28.37
CA ALA A 100 32.12 12.75 28.66
C ALA A 100 31.03 11.85 29.26
N PRO A 101 30.34 12.26 30.34
CA PRO A 101 29.22 11.54 30.91
C PRO A 101 28.05 11.47 29.92
N VAL A 102 27.33 10.34 29.97
CA VAL A 102 26.15 10.10 29.12
C VAL A 102 25.01 9.65 30.00
N ARG A 103 23.80 10.13 29.70
CA ARG A 103 22.58 9.71 30.39
C ARG A 103 21.39 9.59 29.44
N LEU A 104 20.30 9.07 29.92
CA LEU A 104 19.01 9.16 29.23
C LEU A 104 18.50 10.60 29.29
N PRO A 105 17.96 11.14 28.20
CA PRO A 105 17.33 12.44 28.21
C PRO A 105 15.98 12.41 28.91
N VAL A 106 15.54 13.56 29.42
CA VAL A 106 14.14 13.81 29.68
C VAL A 106 13.47 14.34 28.40
N PHE A 107 12.13 14.21 28.30
CA PHE A 107 11.43 14.54 27.07
C PHE A 107 11.70 15.96 26.57
N ASP A 108 11.69 16.96 27.45
CA ASP A 108 11.89 18.37 27.09
C ASP A 108 13.23 18.64 26.40
N GLU A 109 14.25 17.86 26.71
CA GLU A 109 15.59 17.98 26.11
C GLU A 109 15.65 17.51 24.65
N VAL A 110 14.70 16.66 24.25
CA VAL A 110 14.65 16.03 22.91
C VAL A 110 13.34 16.32 22.17
N ALA A 111 12.41 17.06 22.79
CA ALA A 111 11.10 17.35 22.23
C ALA A 111 11.18 17.95 20.81
N GLY A 112 12.04 18.94 20.58
CA GLY A 112 12.22 19.60 19.28
C GLY A 112 12.84 18.71 18.19
N ILE A 113 13.45 17.58 18.58
CA ILE A 113 14.00 16.58 17.66
C ILE A 113 12.95 15.53 17.29
N LEU A 114 12.09 15.16 18.24
CA LEU A 114 11.13 14.06 18.11
C LEU A 114 9.76 14.51 17.62
N VAL A 115 9.27 15.66 18.08
CA VAL A 115 7.93 16.16 17.79
C VAL A 115 8.01 17.54 17.15
N ARG A 116 7.66 17.63 15.88
CA ARG A 116 7.68 18.87 15.11
C ARG A 116 6.31 19.51 14.94
N GLN A 117 5.26 18.72 15.11
CA GLN A 117 3.86 19.15 14.99
C GLN A 117 2.99 18.45 16.05
N SER A 118 1.92 19.10 16.48
CA SER A 118 0.95 18.49 17.38
C SER A 118 0.08 17.44 16.68
N PRO A 119 -0.40 16.42 17.41
CA PRO A 119 -1.31 15.40 16.85
C PRO A 119 -2.59 15.97 16.23
N GLU A 120 -3.08 17.11 16.71
CA GLU A 120 -4.29 17.76 16.18
C GLU A 120 -4.07 18.43 14.82
N ARG A 121 -2.83 18.78 14.48
CA ARG A 121 -2.49 19.50 13.25
C ARG A 121 -1.73 18.67 12.24
N GLY A 122 -1.01 17.64 12.70
CA GLY A 122 -0.23 16.74 11.87
C GLY A 122 -0.94 15.41 11.62
N LEU A 123 -0.25 14.50 10.95
CA LEU A 123 -0.69 13.12 10.72
C LEU A 123 0.03 12.20 11.71
N THR A 124 -0.73 11.58 12.61
CA THR A 124 -0.18 10.68 13.65
C THR A 124 -0.04 9.28 13.06
N LEU A 125 1.18 8.92 12.67
CA LEU A 125 1.43 7.67 11.94
C LEU A 125 1.77 6.48 12.85
N GLY A 126 2.33 6.72 14.03
CA GLY A 126 2.76 5.64 14.92
C GLY A 126 3.62 6.13 16.07
N THR A 127 4.44 5.25 16.67
CA THR A 127 5.40 5.57 17.72
C THR A 127 6.84 5.48 17.22
N ILE A 128 7.69 6.39 17.70
CA ILE A 128 9.13 6.35 17.45
C ILE A 128 9.73 5.24 18.31
N ARG A 129 10.43 4.31 17.69
CA ARG A 129 11.06 3.18 18.39
C ARG A 129 12.20 3.64 19.28
N GLY A 130 12.42 2.92 20.37
CA GLY A 130 13.49 3.23 21.33
C GLY A 130 13.20 4.41 22.26
N THR A 131 11.98 4.99 22.22
CA THR A 131 11.62 6.16 23.03
C THR A 131 10.70 5.85 24.21
N GLY A 132 10.54 4.57 24.58
CA GLY A 132 9.66 4.14 25.69
C GLY A 132 10.07 4.75 27.04
N ASN A 133 11.35 5.01 27.25
CA ASN A 133 11.88 5.69 28.46
C ASN A 133 11.37 7.13 28.60
N LEU A 134 10.90 7.76 27.55
CA LEU A 134 10.38 9.13 27.56
C LEU A 134 8.89 9.23 27.89
N LEU A 135 8.15 8.09 27.86
CA LEU A 135 6.71 8.06 28.12
C LEU A 135 6.28 8.75 29.42
N PRO A 136 6.97 8.55 30.58
CA PRO A 136 6.55 9.18 31.82
C PRO A 136 6.57 10.71 31.77
N GLY A 137 7.49 11.28 30.97
CA GLY A 137 7.68 12.72 30.82
C GLY A 137 6.86 13.36 29.69
N LEU A 138 6.07 12.60 28.93
CA LEU A 138 5.28 13.17 27.85
C LEU A 138 4.21 14.14 28.35
N PRO A 139 3.99 15.28 27.67
CA PRO A 139 2.85 16.14 27.93
C PRO A 139 1.51 15.47 27.57
N ALA A 140 0.42 15.93 28.17
CA ALA A 140 -0.90 15.29 28.03
C ALA A 140 -1.39 15.16 26.58
N ASN A 141 -1.08 16.12 25.72
CA ASN A 141 -1.45 16.09 24.30
C ASN A 141 -0.65 15.10 23.45
N LEU A 142 0.36 14.44 23.99
CA LEU A 142 1.16 13.39 23.33
C LEU A 142 0.98 12.02 23.99
N LYS A 143 0.28 11.95 25.13
CA LYS A 143 -0.03 10.69 25.83
C LYS A 143 -1.34 10.11 25.30
N ASP A 144 -1.38 8.79 25.16
CA ASP A 144 -2.58 8.02 24.80
C ASP A 144 -3.29 8.56 23.53
N VAL A 145 -2.50 9.06 22.57
CA VAL A 145 -3.03 9.61 21.30
C VAL A 145 -3.22 8.55 20.22
N LEU A 146 -2.68 7.36 20.44
CA LEU A 146 -2.78 6.23 19.51
C LEU A 146 -2.68 4.89 20.27
N CYS A 147 -3.10 3.82 19.61
CA CYS A 147 -2.82 2.46 20.01
C CYS A 147 -2.06 1.71 18.91
N LEU A 148 -1.44 0.62 19.30
CA LEU A 148 -0.66 -0.25 18.42
C LEU A 148 -1.39 -1.57 18.24
N TYR A 149 -1.02 -2.33 17.22
CA TYR A 149 -1.53 -3.66 16.98
C TYR A 149 -0.38 -4.68 16.95
N ASP A 150 -0.65 -5.83 17.54
CA ASP A 150 0.22 -6.99 17.52
C ASP A 150 -0.60 -8.23 17.17
N GLY A 151 -0.11 -9.04 16.24
CA GLY A 151 -0.86 -10.20 15.75
C GLY A 151 -1.18 -11.26 16.82
N GLU A 152 -0.33 -11.37 17.85
CA GLU A 152 -0.52 -12.33 18.95
C GLU A 152 -1.22 -11.73 20.17
N ARG A 153 -0.89 -10.48 20.49
CA ARG A 153 -1.34 -9.79 21.71
C ARG A 153 -2.55 -8.88 21.50
N GLY A 154 -2.93 -8.64 20.23
CA GLY A 154 -4.02 -7.74 19.88
C GLY A 154 -3.66 -6.26 20.01
N ILE A 155 -4.57 -5.46 20.59
CA ILE A 155 -4.36 -4.02 20.79
C ILE A 155 -3.43 -3.78 21.98
N LEU A 156 -2.40 -2.97 21.71
CA LEU A 156 -1.42 -2.53 22.72
C LEU A 156 -1.51 -1.02 22.92
N PRO A 157 -1.22 -0.52 24.14
CA PRO A 157 -1.10 0.90 24.38
C PRO A 157 0.09 1.51 23.63
N GLN A 158 0.12 2.83 23.58
CA GLN A 158 1.24 3.61 23.09
C GLN A 158 2.52 3.25 23.85
N ASP A 159 3.60 2.92 23.14
CA ASP A 159 4.86 2.42 23.71
C ASP A 159 6.06 3.37 23.54
N GLY A 160 5.82 4.58 23.01
CA GLY A 160 6.85 5.58 22.77
C GLY A 160 6.28 6.95 22.41
N VAL A 161 7.17 7.86 22.05
CA VAL A 161 6.80 9.20 21.57
C VAL A 161 6.06 9.07 20.23
N PRO A 162 4.90 9.73 20.03
CA PRO A 162 4.19 9.64 18.76
C PRO A 162 4.98 10.29 17.62
N PHE A 163 5.05 9.62 16.48
CA PHE A 163 5.55 10.21 15.26
C PHE A 163 4.41 10.95 14.55
N VAL A 164 4.53 12.28 14.51
CA VAL A 164 3.55 13.16 13.89
C VAL A 164 4.17 13.84 12.68
N PHE A 165 3.68 13.47 11.49
CA PHE A 165 4.14 14.05 10.23
C PHE A 165 3.40 15.36 9.95
N ASP A 166 4.15 16.46 9.73
CA ASP A 166 3.57 17.72 9.29
C ASP A 166 3.34 17.71 7.78
N TYR A 167 2.13 17.39 7.33
CA TYR A 167 1.80 17.34 5.91
C TYR A 167 1.86 18.70 5.20
N ARG A 168 1.89 19.83 5.93
CA ARG A 168 2.05 21.14 5.31
C ARG A 168 3.43 21.33 4.73
N THR A 169 4.43 20.63 5.27
CA THR A 169 5.79 20.62 4.74
C THR A 169 5.87 20.00 3.34
N MET A 170 4.83 19.26 2.88
CA MET A 170 4.73 18.78 1.50
C MET A 170 4.68 19.92 0.46
N ASN A 171 4.50 21.15 0.90
CA ASN A 171 4.69 22.32 0.03
C ASN A 171 6.17 22.59 -0.30
N GLU A 172 7.09 22.16 0.54
CA GLU A 172 8.55 22.29 0.34
C GLU A 172 9.16 20.95 -0.06
N TYR A 173 8.76 19.88 0.60
CA TYR A 173 9.22 18.52 0.43
C TYR A 173 8.05 17.62 -0.03
N PRO A 174 7.68 17.69 -1.32
CA PRO A 174 6.48 17.02 -1.83
C PRO A 174 6.63 15.50 -1.88
N HIS A 175 5.48 14.86 -2.00
CA HIS A 175 5.31 13.45 -2.33
C HIS A 175 5.80 12.47 -1.26
N ILE A 176 5.07 11.38 -1.13
CA ILE A 176 5.34 10.30 -0.17
C ILE A 176 5.47 8.99 -0.94
N GLY A 177 6.53 8.24 -0.67
CA GLY A 177 6.71 6.85 -1.10
C GLY A 177 6.48 5.88 0.06
N ILE A 178 5.85 4.74 -0.20
CA ILE A 178 5.64 3.67 0.78
C ILE A 178 6.12 2.36 0.18
N PHE A 179 7.20 1.81 0.71
CA PHE A 179 7.90 0.68 0.11
C PHE A 179 8.04 -0.48 1.07
N GLY A 180 7.94 -1.70 0.56
CA GLY A 180 8.13 -2.90 1.36
C GLY A 180 7.54 -4.14 0.69
N GLY A 181 8.10 -5.30 0.99
CA GLY A 181 7.66 -6.59 0.45
C GLY A 181 6.24 -6.99 0.89
N SER A 182 5.73 -8.08 0.32
CA SER A 182 4.44 -8.63 0.72
C SER A 182 4.43 -9.00 2.21
N GLY A 183 3.33 -8.71 2.91
CA GLY A 183 3.18 -8.97 4.35
C GLY A 183 4.03 -8.08 5.27
N SER A 184 4.69 -7.04 4.76
CA SER A 184 5.50 -6.12 5.56
C SER A 184 4.68 -5.07 6.33
N GLY A 185 3.40 -4.89 5.98
CA GLY A 185 2.53 -3.84 6.52
C GLY A 185 2.42 -2.60 5.64
N LYS A 186 2.92 -2.62 4.39
CA LYS A 186 2.85 -1.51 3.43
C LYS A 186 1.43 -1.00 3.20
N SER A 187 0.48 -1.87 2.79
CA SER A 187 -0.92 -1.47 2.54
C SER A 187 -1.62 -1.01 3.82
N PHE A 188 -1.24 -1.57 4.97
CA PHE A 188 -1.68 -1.10 6.28
C PHE A 188 -1.16 0.32 6.59
N GLY A 189 0.12 0.59 6.32
CA GLY A 189 0.70 1.92 6.45
C GLY A 189 0.04 2.95 5.52
N LEU A 190 -0.27 2.58 4.27
CA LEU A 190 -1.02 3.41 3.34
C LEU A 190 -2.42 3.71 3.89
N ARG A 191 -3.13 2.70 4.43
CA ARG A 191 -4.44 2.88 5.06
C ARG A 191 -4.38 3.89 6.20
N VAL A 192 -3.43 3.74 7.13
CA VAL A 192 -3.24 4.68 8.25
C VAL A 192 -2.99 6.10 7.76
N LEU A 193 -2.16 6.27 6.73
CA LEU A 193 -1.89 7.58 6.15
C LEU A 193 -3.14 8.21 5.52
N LEU A 194 -3.95 7.42 4.79
CA LEU A 194 -5.19 7.87 4.19
C LEU A 194 -6.25 8.23 5.25
N GLU A 195 -6.35 7.45 6.34
CA GLU A 195 -7.20 7.77 7.49
C GLU A 195 -6.82 9.13 8.10
N GLU A 196 -5.53 9.39 8.28
CA GLU A 196 -5.06 10.67 8.81
C GLU A 196 -5.36 11.83 7.85
N PHE A 197 -5.20 11.66 6.53
CA PHE A 197 -5.61 12.66 5.56
C PHE A 197 -7.12 12.94 5.61
N MET A 198 -7.96 11.90 5.68
CA MET A 198 -9.40 12.04 5.85
C MET A 198 -9.78 12.76 7.14
N ALA A 199 -9.09 12.46 8.25
CA ALA A 199 -9.31 13.13 9.53
C ALA A 199 -8.95 14.64 9.48
N ARG A 200 -8.04 15.03 8.59
CA ARG A 200 -7.65 16.44 8.34
C ARG A 200 -8.43 17.08 7.19
N GLU A 201 -9.44 16.40 6.64
CA GLU A 201 -10.24 16.87 5.50
C GLU A 201 -9.37 17.24 4.27
N VAL A 202 -8.25 16.55 4.10
CA VAL A 202 -7.44 16.68 2.91
C VAL A 202 -8.05 15.81 1.82
N PRO A 203 -8.56 16.40 0.73
CA PRO A 203 -9.18 15.61 -0.34
C PRO A 203 -8.12 14.80 -1.08
N GLY A 204 -8.54 13.67 -1.59
CA GLY A 204 -7.62 12.80 -2.33
C GLY A 204 -8.32 11.80 -3.23
N ILE A 205 -7.51 11.15 -4.04
CA ILE A 205 -7.91 10.02 -4.86
C ILE A 205 -6.99 8.86 -4.52
N VAL A 206 -7.53 7.66 -4.40
CA VAL A 206 -6.75 6.44 -4.33
C VAL A 206 -7.20 5.47 -5.41
N LEU A 207 -6.26 5.00 -6.24
CA LEU A 207 -6.51 3.89 -7.16
C LEU A 207 -6.33 2.58 -6.39
N ASP A 208 -7.41 1.80 -6.31
CA ASP A 208 -7.53 0.60 -5.49
C ASP A 208 -7.80 -0.65 -6.36
N PRO A 209 -6.76 -1.23 -6.99
CA PRO A 209 -6.91 -2.40 -7.85
C PRO A 209 -7.22 -3.69 -7.08
N HIS A 210 -6.96 -3.72 -5.78
CA HIS A 210 -7.11 -4.90 -4.93
C HIS A 210 -8.32 -4.85 -4.00
N TYR A 211 -9.13 -3.78 -4.07
CA TYR A 211 -10.33 -3.58 -3.24
C TYR A 211 -10.02 -3.56 -1.73
N GLU A 212 -8.82 -3.12 -1.37
CA GLU A 212 -8.37 -3.03 0.02
C GLU A 212 -8.80 -1.74 0.72
N MET A 213 -9.08 -0.67 -0.02
CA MET A 213 -9.33 0.67 0.53
C MET A 213 -10.83 0.92 0.76
N ASP A 214 -11.38 0.18 1.72
CA ASP A 214 -12.70 0.42 2.29
C ASP A 214 -12.55 0.88 3.75
N PHE A 215 -13.13 2.01 4.09
CA PHE A 215 -13.03 2.63 5.42
C PHE A 215 -14.37 2.67 6.13
N SER A 216 -15.36 1.89 5.68
CA SER A 216 -16.72 1.86 6.23
C SER A 216 -16.82 1.14 7.55
N THR A 217 -15.99 0.12 7.77
CA THR A 217 -16.06 -0.78 8.92
C THR A 217 -14.99 -0.39 9.96
N PRO A 218 -15.37 0.09 11.16
CA PRO A 218 -14.42 0.30 12.25
C PRO A 218 -13.69 -1.00 12.60
N PHE A 219 -12.43 -0.89 13.04
CA PHE A 219 -11.69 -2.07 13.50
C PHE A 219 -12.33 -2.60 14.81
N PRO A 220 -12.84 -3.85 14.86
CA PRO A 220 -13.71 -4.31 15.94
C PRO A 220 -13.05 -4.30 17.32
N ALA A 221 -11.76 -4.58 17.40
CA ALA A 221 -11.02 -4.64 18.66
C ALA A 221 -10.53 -3.26 19.15
N LEU A 222 -10.75 -2.19 18.38
CA LEU A 222 -10.24 -0.86 18.70
C LEU A 222 -11.03 -0.26 19.88
N PRO A 223 -10.36 0.26 20.93
CA PRO A 223 -11.03 0.98 22.02
C PRO A 223 -11.85 2.18 21.51
N ALA A 224 -12.99 2.44 22.13
CA ALA A 224 -13.94 3.48 21.70
C ALA A 224 -13.31 4.87 21.55
N CYS A 225 -12.31 5.21 22.38
CA CYS A 225 -11.61 6.51 22.31
C CYS A 225 -10.79 6.71 21.04
N PHE A 226 -10.41 5.62 20.34
CA PHE A 226 -9.67 5.67 19.06
C PHE A 226 -10.55 5.41 17.84
N GLN A 227 -11.83 5.02 18.05
CA GLN A 227 -12.75 4.81 16.94
C GLN A 227 -13.10 6.14 16.28
N ARG A 228 -13.04 6.17 14.95
CA ARG A 228 -13.45 7.32 14.13
C ARG A 228 -14.38 6.82 13.03
N ASP A 229 -15.43 7.57 12.76
CA ASP A 229 -16.34 7.29 11.65
C ASP A 229 -15.84 8.01 10.38
N TYR A 230 -15.51 7.23 9.37
CA TYR A 230 -15.05 7.76 8.10
C TYR A 230 -16.11 7.69 6.99
N ARG A 231 -17.34 7.18 7.25
CA ARG A 231 -18.37 6.94 6.23
C ARG A 231 -18.70 8.18 5.40
N ASP A 232 -18.65 9.36 6.00
CA ASP A 232 -18.86 10.63 5.29
C ASP A 232 -17.58 11.27 4.74
N ARG A 233 -16.42 10.65 4.95
CA ARG A 233 -15.10 11.17 4.56
C ARG A 233 -14.57 10.59 3.26
N PHE A 234 -15.19 9.55 2.73
CA PHE A 234 -14.80 8.93 1.47
C PHE A 234 -16.01 8.54 0.62
N ARG A 235 -15.75 8.23 -0.65
CA ARG A 235 -16.69 7.63 -1.60
C ARG A 235 -15.95 6.60 -2.44
N ILE A 236 -16.62 5.49 -2.74
CA ILE A 236 -16.11 4.44 -3.62
C ILE A 236 -16.76 4.60 -4.99
N PHE A 237 -15.95 4.47 -6.02
CA PHE A 237 -16.35 4.54 -7.41
C PHE A 237 -15.73 3.38 -8.19
N THR A 238 -16.52 2.72 -9.00
CA THR A 238 -16.06 1.66 -9.91
C THR A 238 -15.96 2.22 -11.32
N VAL A 239 -14.79 2.06 -11.95
CA VAL A 239 -14.58 2.49 -13.33
C VAL A 239 -15.45 1.68 -14.28
N GLY A 240 -16.12 2.35 -15.21
CA GLY A 240 -17.06 1.72 -16.14
C GLY A 240 -18.49 1.54 -15.60
N VAL A 241 -18.71 1.84 -14.30
CA VAL A 241 -20.03 1.78 -13.66
C VAL A 241 -20.41 3.17 -13.12
N ASP A 242 -19.64 3.67 -12.15
CA ASP A 242 -19.92 4.95 -11.47
C ASP A 242 -19.18 6.11 -12.10
N VAL A 243 -17.99 5.85 -12.64
CA VAL A 243 -17.09 6.85 -13.22
C VAL A 243 -16.49 6.34 -14.53
N GLY A 244 -16.14 7.29 -15.39
CA GLY A 244 -15.62 6.99 -16.72
C GLY A 244 -15.11 8.23 -17.43
N VAL A 245 -15.02 8.14 -18.75
CA VAL A 245 -14.49 9.17 -19.64
C VAL A 245 -15.61 9.71 -20.53
N GLU A 246 -15.91 11.00 -20.39
CA GLU A 246 -16.84 11.68 -21.30
C GLU A 246 -16.17 11.84 -22.68
N PHE A 247 -16.63 11.08 -23.67
CA PHE A 247 -16.00 11.05 -24.99
C PHE A 247 -16.02 12.43 -25.67
N THR A 248 -17.07 13.22 -25.47
CA THR A 248 -17.23 14.57 -26.05
C THR A 248 -16.18 15.57 -25.55
N ASP A 249 -15.59 15.29 -24.42
CA ASP A 249 -14.56 16.14 -23.79
C ASP A 249 -13.14 15.78 -24.25
N LEU A 250 -12.96 14.64 -24.94
CA LEU A 250 -11.65 14.18 -25.37
C LEU A 250 -11.07 15.03 -26.49
N SER A 251 -9.85 15.49 -26.30
CA SER A 251 -9.00 15.95 -27.37
C SER A 251 -8.40 14.77 -28.14
N ILE A 252 -7.93 15.01 -29.36
CA ILE A 252 -7.18 14.02 -30.17
C ILE A 252 -6.05 13.40 -29.35
N ARG A 253 -5.28 14.23 -28.63
CA ARG A 253 -4.14 13.78 -27.83
C ARG A 253 -4.59 12.85 -26.68
N GLU A 254 -5.67 13.17 -26.01
CA GLU A 254 -6.20 12.34 -24.93
C GLU A 254 -6.77 11.03 -25.47
N LEU A 255 -7.46 11.03 -26.61
CA LEU A 255 -7.97 9.81 -27.22
C LEU A 255 -6.81 8.89 -27.69
N VAL A 256 -5.77 9.44 -28.31
CA VAL A 256 -4.55 8.70 -28.68
C VAL A 256 -3.88 8.10 -27.43
N ALA A 257 -3.80 8.87 -26.35
CA ALA A 257 -3.23 8.39 -25.08
C ALA A 257 -4.05 7.26 -24.47
N LEU A 258 -5.37 7.39 -24.43
CA LEU A 258 -6.31 6.36 -23.96
C LEU A 258 -6.19 5.05 -24.74
N LEU A 259 -6.18 5.14 -26.06
CA LEU A 259 -6.05 3.97 -26.94
C LEU A 259 -4.66 3.33 -26.89
N GLY A 260 -3.63 4.08 -26.48
CA GLY A 260 -2.24 3.65 -26.39
C GLY A 260 -1.80 3.18 -25.00
N GLU A 261 -2.67 3.30 -24.00
CA GLU A 261 -2.33 2.78 -22.66
C GLU A 261 -2.31 1.25 -22.71
N GLY A 262 -1.36 0.62 -22.07
CA GLY A 262 -1.16 -0.83 -22.09
C GLY A 262 -0.37 -1.34 -23.30
N GLU A 263 -0.71 -0.94 -24.53
CA GLU A 263 0.08 -1.25 -25.74
C GLU A 263 0.29 -0.02 -26.60
N PRO A 264 1.53 0.28 -27.03
CA PRO A 264 1.80 1.46 -27.86
C PRO A 264 0.93 1.50 -29.11
N ILE A 265 0.38 2.67 -29.39
CA ILE A 265 -0.35 2.93 -30.63
C ILE A 265 0.66 3.19 -31.77
N SER A 266 0.46 2.57 -32.92
CA SER A 266 1.34 2.81 -34.07
C SER A 266 1.10 4.21 -34.66
N GLU A 267 2.10 4.76 -35.37
CA GLU A 267 1.97 6.05 -36.05
C GLU A 267 0.75 6.07 -37.00
N GLY A 268 0.51 4.96 -37.72
CA GLY A 268 -0.64 4.86 -38.62
C GLY A 268 -1.98 4.90 -37.86
N MET A 269 -2.07 4.28 -36.66
CA MET A 269 -3.26 4.37 -35.80
C MET A 269 -3.41 5.79 -35.23
N ALA A 270 -2.34 6.42 -34.77
CA ALA A 270 -2.37 7.78 -34.26
C ALA A 270 -2.82 8.76 -35.37
N ASN A 271 -2.30 8.58 -36.60
CA ASN A 271 -2.74 9.36 -37.76
C ASN A 271 -4.23 9.14 -38.10
N ALA A 272 -4.73 7.91 -38.00
CA ALA A 272 -6.15 7.60 -38.20
C ALA A 272 -7.03 8.36 -37.17
N VAL A 273 -6.65 8.34 -35.88
CA VAL A 273 -7.35 9.11 -34.85
C VAL A 273 -7.29 10.61 -35.12
N ASN A 274 -6.10 11.15 -35.44
CA ASN A 274 -5.91 12.57 -35.76
C ASN A 274 -6.78 13.02 -36.94
N THR A 275 -6.97 12.14 -37.92
CA THR A 275 -7.75 12.44 -39.12
C THR A 275 -9.25 12.37 -38.89
N LEU A 276 -9.70 11.39 -38.07
CA LEU A 276 -11.13 11.10 -37.90
C LEU A 276 -11.77 11.81 -36.73
N HIS A 277 -11.03 12.13 -35.67
CA HIS A 277 -11.59 12.75 -34.49
C HIS A 277 -11.85 14.24 -34.71
N GLU A 278 -13.07 14.69 -34.43
CA GLU A 278 -13.49 16.09 -34.46
C GLU A 278 -13.77 16.59 -33.02
N ARG A 279 -13.54 17.86 -32.78
CA ARG A 279 -13.78 18.43 -31.44
C ARG A 279 -15.27 18.35 -31.08
N GLY A 280 -15.59 17.79 -29.91
CA GLY A 280 -16.96 17.60 -29.44
C GLY A 280 -17.65 16.35 -30.02
N ASP A 281 -16.88 15.44 -30.61
CA ASP A 281 -17.40 14.15 -31.05
C ASP A 281 -18.06 13.36 -29.94
N SER A 282 -19.20 12.77 -30.23
CA SER A 282 -19.69 11.65 -29.43
C SER A 282 -19.00 10.36 -29.85
N LEU A 283 -18.97 9.38 -28.95
CA LEU A 283 -18.50 8.02 -29.27
C LEU A 283 -19.18 7.48 -30.54
N GLN A 284 -20.48 7.69 -30.65
CA GLN A 284 -21.27 7.23 -31.79
C GLN A 284 -20.87 7.91 -33.10
N SER A 285 -20.64 9.25 -33.10
CA SER A 285 -20.25 9.98 -34.31
C SER A 285 -18.84 9.56 -34.78
N PHE A 286 -17.89 9.43 -33.86
CA PHE A 286 -16.55 8.94 -34.16
C PHE A 286 -16.56 7.50 -34.67
N SER A 287 -17.29 6.59 -33.98
CA SER A 287 -17.42 5.19 -34.39
C SER A 287 -18.07 5.04 -35.77
N THR A 288 -19.12 5.82 -36.06
CA THR A 288 -19.78 5.82 -37.36
C THR A 288 -18.80 6.20 -38.48
N ARG A 289 -17.97 7.23 -38.28
CA ARG A 289 -16.94 7.60 -39.25
C ARG A 289 -15.86 6.53 -39.40
N LEU A 290 -15.39 5.98 -38.28
CA LEU A 290 -14.34 4.95 -38.26
C LEU A 290 -14.78 3.68 -38.99
N TYR A 291 -15.94 3.13 -38.62
CA TYR A 291 -16.46 1.91 -39.26
C TYR A 291 -16.91 2.14 -40.70
N GLY A 292 -17.54 3.28 -40.97
CA GLY A 292 -17.92 3.66 -42.33
C GLY A 292 -16.71 3.79 -43.25
N LEU A 293 -15.59 4.37 -42.78
CA LEU A 293 -14.36 4.46 -43.58
C LEU A 293 -13.72 3.09 -43.78
N ILE A 294 -13.70 2.22 -42.76
CA ILE A 294 -13.22 0.83 -42.91
C ILE A 294 -14.02 0.12 -43.99
N GLU A 295 -15.35 0.19 -43.93
CA GLU A 295 -16.25 -0.43 -44.90
C GLU A 295 -16.03 0.13 -46.31
N ALA A 296 -15.91 1.46 -46.45
CA ALA A 296 -15.67 2.12 -47.72
C ALA A 296 -14.34 1.74 -48.38
N MET A 297 -13.31 1.54 -47.56
CA MET A 297 -11.96 1.13 -48.08
C MET A 297 -11.88 -0.38 -48.37
N GLU A 298 -12.72 -1.21 -47.77
CA GLU A 298 -12.76 -2.65 -48.07
C GLU A 298 -13.68 -2.98 -49.24
N ASN A 299 -14.75 -2.22 -49.43
CA ASN A 299 -15.72 -2.41 -50.51
C ASN A 299 -15.44 -1.45 -51.69
N GLU A 300 -14.34 -1.67 -52.41
CA GLU A 300 -14.01 -0.89 -53.62
C GLU A 300 -15.04 -1.07 -54.77
N ARG A 301 -16.11 -1.84 -54.59
CA ARG A 301 -17.07 -2.10 -55.67
C ARG A 301 -18.27 -1.15 -55.58
N PRO A 302 -18.54 -0.31 -56.61
CA PRO A 302 -19.80 0.42 -56.69
C PRO A 302 -20.99 -0.54 -56.72
N LEU A 303 -22.09 -0.16 -56.08
CA LEU A 303 -23.36 -0.88 -56.14
C LEU A 303 -23.74 -1.31 -57.57
N ARG A 304 -24.21 -2.52 -57.76
CA ARG A 304 -24.78 -2.94 -59.01
C ARG A 304 -26.04 -2.08 -59.31
N ARG A 305 -26.33 -1.84 -60.60
CA ARG A 305 -27.44 -1.00 -61.03
C ARG A 305 -28.83 -1.39 -60.41
N ASP A 306 -29.02 -2.67 -60.10
CA ASP A 306 -30.24 -3.18 -59.48
C ASP A 306 -30.41 -2.83 -57.99
N GLU A 307 -29.27 -2.66 -57.28
CA GLU A 307 -29.25 -2.26 -55.87
C GLU A 307 -29.41 -0.74 -55.66
N ALA A 308 -29.17 0.07 -56.68
CA ALA A 308 -29.31 1.52 -56.65
C ALA A 308 -30.79 2.00 -56.59
N SER A 309 -31.75 1.08 -56.68
CA SER A 309 -33.17 1.35 -56.65
C SER A 309 -33.74 1.47 -55.22
N ASP A 310 -32.99 1.01 -54.19
CA ASP A 310 -33.34 1.15 -52.77
C ASP A 310 -32.81 2.50 -52.23
N PRO A 311 -33.67 3.45 -51.77
CA PRO A 311 -33.27 4.75 -51.27
C PRO A 311 -32.33 4.67 -50.04
N HIS A 312 -32.45 3.62 -49.19
CA HIS A 312 -31.62 3.40 -48.02
C HIS A 312 -30.20 2.95 -48.41
N LEU A 313 -30.10 2.03 -49.37
CA LEU A 313 -28.82 1.54 -49.89
C LEU A 313 -28.09 2.67 -50.65
N ALA A 314 -28.81 3.40 -51.46
CA ALA A 314 -28.26 4.57 -52.17
C ALA A 314 -27.79 5.71 -51.23
N GLY A 315 -28.48 5.93 -50.10
CA GLY A 315 -28.07 6.87 -49.04
C GLY A 315 -26.80 6.42 -48.33
N ARG A 316 -26.68 5.14 -47.99
CA ARG A 316 -25.49 4.55 -47.36
C ARG A 316 -24.27 4.62 -48.27
N ASP A 317 -24.45 4.28 -49.56
CA ASP A 317 -23.35 4.31 -50.53
C ASP A 317 -22.82 5.74 -50.72
N ARG A 318 -23.67 6.75 -50.78
CA ARG A 318 -23.23 8.15 -50.83
C ARG A 318 -22.45 8.54 -49.60
N MET A 319 -22.90 8.14 -48.40
CA MET A 319 -22.19 8.41 -47.15
C MET A 319 -20.80 7.75 -47.17
N LEU A 320 -20.67 6.48 -47.61
CA LEU A 320 -19.40 5.80 -47.70
C LEU A 320 -18.45 6.44 -48.71
N GLN A 321 -18.95 6.87 -49.87
CA GLN A 321 -18.16 7.61 -50.89
C GLN A 321 -17.71 8.97 -50.36
N ASP A 322 -18.55 9.71 -49.63
CA ASP A 322 -18.16 10.96 -49.02
C ASP A 322 -17.06 10.78 -47.94
N LEU A 323 -17.17 9.73 -47.11
CA LEU A 323 -16.13 9.38 -46.16
C LEU A 323 -14.81 9.02 -46.84
N LEU A 324 -14.84 8.21 -47.89
CA LEU A 324 -13.67 7.83 -48.66
C LEU A 324 -13.02 9.06 -49.30
N LYS A 325 -13.80 9.95 -49.91
CA LYS A 325 -13.32 11.19 -50.51
C LYS A 325 -12.69 12.15 -49.50
N ARG A 326 -13.29 12.25 -48.31
CA ARG A 326 -12.88 13.21 -47.24
C ARG A 326 -11.65 12.70 -46.48
N TYR A 327 -11.58 11.40 -46.17
CA TYR A 327 -10.63 10.82 -45.22
C TYR A 327 -9.74 9.75 -45.83
N GLY A 328 -10.14 9.06 -46.90
CA GLY A 328 -9.50 7.85 -47.39
C GLY A 328 -8.00 7.99 -47.70
N SER A 329 -7.59 9.09 -48.32
CA SER A 329 -6.16 9.35 -48.62
C SER A 329 -5.34 9.84 -47.42
N LYS A 330 -6.02 10.26 -46.31
CA LYS A 330 -5.39 10.90 -45.15
C LYS A 330 -5.28 9.98 -43.97
N ALA A 331 -6.23 9.05 -43.80
CA ALA A 331 -6.35 8.20 -42.61
C ALA A 331 -5.39 7.01 -42.56
N GLY A 332 -4.65 6.77 -43.67
CA GLY A 332 -3.69 5.68 -43.76
C GLY A 332 -4.30 4.34 -44.20
N HIS A 333 -3.72 3.24 -43.74
CA HIS A 333 -4.15 1.90 -44.17
C HIS A 333 -5.33 1.37 -43.36
N VAL A 334 -6.17 0.53 -43.98
CA VAL A 334 -7.34 -0.14 -43.33
C VAL A 334 -6.93 -0.91 -42.06
N SER A 335 -5.75 -1.52 -42.06
CA SER A 335 -5.23 -2.22 -40.88
C SER A 335 -5.05 -1.32 -39.66
N SER A 336 -4.63 -0.07 -39.87
CA SER A 336 -4.52 0.93 -38.80
C SER A 336 -5.88 1.32 -38.25
N LEU A 337 -6.87 1.54 -39.12
CA LEU A 337 -8.25 1.84 -38.73
C LEU A 337 -8.86 0.68 -37.93
N LYS A 338 -8.65 -0.58 -38.38
CA LYS A 338 -9.10 -1.77 -37.64
C LYS A 338 -8.43 -1.89 -36.28
N GLY A 339 -7.14 -1.52 -36.18
CA GLY A 339 -6.43 -1.49 -34.91
C GLY A 339 -7.03 -0.46 -33.93
N VAL A 340 -7.43 0.73 -34.43
CA VAL A 340 -8.16 1.73 -33.63
C VAL A 340 -9.51 1.19 -33.18
N ALA A 341 -10.28 0.61 -34.11
CA ALA A 341 -11.61 0.06 -33.85
C ALA A 341 -11.57 -1.05 -32.80
N TRP A 342 -10.58 -1.95 -32.88
CA TRP A 342 -10.43 -3.03 -31.90
C TRP A 342 -10.18 -2.48 -30.47
N ARG A 343 -9.31 -1.48 -30.32
CA ARG A 343 -9.01 -0.86 -29.05
C ARG A 343 -10.16 -0.05 -28.49
N LEU A 344 -10.85 0.69 -29.36
CA LEU A 344 -12.06 1.45 -28.98
C LEU A 344 -13.14 0.52 -28.45
N ASN A 345 -13.41 -0.59 -29.16
CA ASN A 345 -14.38 -1.60 -28.74
C ASN A 345 -14.01 -2.26 -27.41
N ALA A 346 -12.72 -2.47 -27.16
CA ALA A 346 -12.27 -3.02 -25.88
C ALA A 346 -12.62 -2.08 -24.73
N LEU A 347 -12.34 -0.77 -24.86
CA LEU A 347 -12.68 0.24 -23.85
C LEU A 347 -14.20 0.42 -23.70
N GLU A 348 -14.94 0.35 -24.81
CA GLU A 348 -16.41 0.44 -24.79
C GLU A 348 -17.04 -0.72 -24.03
N ARG A 349 -16.59 -1.96 -24.26
CA ARG A 349 -17.05 -3.16 -23.54
C ARG A 349 -16.74 -3.11 -22.04
N GLU A 350 -15.65 -2.47 -21.67
CA GLU A 350 -15.26 -2.24 -20.28
C GLU A 350 -16.05 -1.06 -19.65
N GLY A 351 -16.95 -0.42 -20.39
CA GLY A 351 -17.81 0.66 -19.90
C GLY A 351 -17.10 2.00 -19.71
N VAL A 352 -15.86 2.19 -20.23
CA VAL A 352 -15.07 3.40 -19.99
C VAL A 352 -15.81 4.68 -20.39
N PHE A 353 -16.65 4.63 -21.42
CA PHE A 353 -17.38 5.77 -21.99
C PHE A 353 -18.83 5.87 -21.50
N THR A 354 -19.24 5.12 -20.49
CA THR A 354 -20.63 5.12 -19.98
C THR A 354 -20.89 6.20 -18.95
N ALA A 355 -19.85 6.76 -18.34
CA ALA A 355 -19.91 7.75 -17.27
C ALA A 355 -18.82 8.83 -17.47
N ASN A 356 -18.68 9.75 -16.50
CA ASN A 356 -17.71 10.84 -16.55
C ASN A 356 -16.92 10.97 -15.25
N THR A 357 -16.05 12.00 -15.13
CA THR A 357 -15.22 12.26 -13.94
C THR A 357 -15.92 13.10 -12.87
N ARG A 358 -17.12 13.62 -13.13
CA ARG A 358 -17.80 14.57 -12.23
C ARG A 358 -17.97 14.05 -10.80
N PRO A 359 -18.35 12.78 -10.54
CA PRO A 359 -18.50 12.29 -9.18
C PRO A 359 -17.20 12.38 -8.36
N VAL A 360 -16.04 12.13 -9.00
CA VAL A 360 -14.72 12.29 -8.36
C VAL A 360 -14.44 13.77 -8.06
N GLU A 361 -14.72 14.66 -9.00
CA GLU A 361 -14.53 16.10 -8.81
C GLU A 361 -15.39 16.65 -7.67
N GLU A 362 -16.63 16.18 -7.56
CA GLU A 362 -17.56 16.52 -6.47
C GLU A 362 -17.04 16.01 -5.12
N ALA A 363 -16.52 14.77 -5.06
CA ALA A 363 -15.91 14.22 -3.86
C ALA A 363 -14.71 15.08 -3.38
N LEU A 364 -13.82 15.46 -4.29
CA LEU A 364 -12.69 16.34 -3.97
C LEU A 364 -13.14 17.71 -3.47
N THR A 365 -14.14 18.32 -4.12
CA THR A 365 -14.68 19.62 -3.73
C THR A 365 -15.34 19.56 -2.35
N ALA A 366 -15.95 18.41 -2.02
CA ALA A 366 -16.51 18.12 -0.70
C ALA A 366 -15.45 17.70 0.35
N ARG A 367 -14.14 17.81 0.04
CA ARG A 367 -13.02 17.42 0.88
C ARG A 367 -13.04 15.95 1.30
N ARG A 368 -13.41 15.06 0.37
CA ARG A 368 -13.48 13.62 0.58
C ARG A 368 -12.36 12.90 -0.17
N LEU A 369 -12.11 11.68 0.28
CA LEU A 369 -11.27 10.72 -0.44
C LEU A 369 -12.14 9.99 -1.48
N ALA A 370 -11.76 10.03 -2.75
CA ALA A 370 -12.35 9.24 -3.81
C ALA A 370 -11.57 7.93 -3.97
N VAL A 371 -12.16 6.81 -3.61
CA VAL A 371 -11.59 5.47 -3.83
C VAL A 371 -12.07 4.97 -5.19
N VAL A 372 -11.15 4.81 -6.14
CA VAL A 372 -11.45 4.41 -7.51
C VAL A 372 -11.00 2.96 -7.72
N ARG A 373 -11.96 2.07 -7.98
CA ARG A 373 -11.78 0.63 -8.11
C ARG A 373 -11.93 0.15 -9.54
N GLY A 374 -11.22 -0.91 -9.87
CA GLY A 374 -11.30 -1.60 -11.15
C GLY A 374 -10.09 -2.49 -11.42
N PRO A 375 -10.11 -3.29 -12.50
CA PRO A 375 -8.94 -4.04 -12.93
C PRO A 375 -7.74 -3.11 -13.20
N VAL A 376 -6.52 -3.58 -12.93
CA VAL A 376 -5.29 -2.78 -13.08
C VAL A 376 -5.22 -2.05 -14.42
N ARG A 377 -5.47 -2.76 -15.54
CA ARG A 377 -5.47 -2.18 -16.88
C ARG A 377 -6.46 -1.01 -17.03
N LEU A 378 -7.66 -1.20 -16.52
CA LEU A 378 -8.71 -0.18 -16.61
C LEU A 378 -8.36 1.05 -15.75
N LEU A 379 -7.79 0.81 -14.56
CA LEU A 379 -7.27 1.88 -13.71
C LEU A 379 -6.08 2.61 -14.32
N GLN A 380 -5.21 1.94 -15.09
CA GLN A 380 -4.13 2.61 -15.83
C GLN A 380 -4.69 3.59 -16.84
N VAL A 381 -5.63 3.14 -17.69
CA VAL A 381 -6.30 3.94 -18.71
C VAL A 381 -7.05 5.13 -18.09
N TYR A 382 -7.97 4.83 -17.18
CA TYR A 382 -8.81 5.84 -16.55
C TYR A 382 -7.99 6.76 -15.63
N GLY A 383 -7.05 6.20 -14.85
CA GLY A 383 -6.20 6.96 -13.94
C GLY A 383 -5.32 7.97 -14.67
N ALA A 384 -4.74 7.60 -15.81
CA ALA A 384 -3.97 8.52 -16.65
C ALA A 384 -4.81 9.74 -17.08
N TYR A 385 -6.01 9.49 -17.58
CA TYR A 385 -6.95 10.52 -17.98
C TYR A 385 -7.43 11.38 -16.79
N LEU A 386 -7.84 10.71 -15.70
CA LEU A 386 -8.32 11.38 -14.49
C LEU A 386 -7.27 12.31 -13.90
N PHE A 387 -6.03 11.82 -13.75
CA PHE A 387 -4.94 12.58 -13.15
C PHE A 387 -4.59 13.81 -13.99
N ASP A 388 -4.50 13.65 -15.32
CA ASP A 388 -4.25 14.80 -16.19
C ASP A 388 -5.37 15.83 -16.10
N ARG A 389 -6.63 15.41 -16.21
CA ARG A 389 -7.79 16.29 -16.16
C ARG A 389 -7.87 17.09 -14.86
N LEU A 390 -7.72 16.43 -13.72
CA LEU A 390 -7.78 17.08 -12.41
C LEU A 390 -6.58 17.99 -12.14
N TYR A 391 -5.38 17.54 -12.55
CA TYR A 391 -4.18 18.36 -12.48
C TYR A 391 -4.31 19.64 -13.32
N GLN A 392 -4.78 19.53 -14.58
CA GLN A 392 -5.00 20.69 -15.44
C GLN A 392 -6.10 21.62 -14.87
N LYS A 393 -7.15 21.07 -14.25
CA LYS A 393 -8.19 21.87 -13.60
C LYS A 393 -7.63 22.66 -12.42
N ARG A 394 -6.83 22.01 -11.57
CA ARG A 394 -6.15 22.66 -10.43
C ARG A 394 -5.14 23.70 -10.90
N ARG A 395 -4.35 23.39 -11.91
CA ARG A 395 -3.39 24.31 -12.53
C ARG A 395 -4.09 25.55 -13.06
N ARG A 396 -5.13 25.40 -13.86
CA ARG A 396 -5.93 26.54 -14.39
C ARG A 396 -6.45 27.45 -13.31
N TYR A 397 -6.98 26.88 -12.21
CA TYR A 397 -7.40 27.66 -11.05
C TYR A 397 -6.23 28.49 -10.46
N ARG A 398 -5.09 27.85 -10.20
CA ARG A 398 -3.92 28.54 -9.62
C ARG A 398 -3.34 29.60 -10.54
N ASP A 399 -3.23 29.32 -11.82
CA ASP A 399 -2.72 30.27 -12.82
C ASP A 399 -3.66 31.49 -12.96
N ALA A 400 -4.96 31.28 -12.92
CA ALA A 400 -5.95 32.36 -12.92
C ALA A 400 -5.80 33.25 -11.66
N MET A 401 -5.69 32.64 -10.48
CA MET A 401 -5.46 33.38 -9.22
C MET A 401 -4.19 34.20 -9.25
N GLN A 402 -3.09 33.66 -9.81
CA GLN A 402 -1.81 34.40 -9.93
C GLN A 402 -1.92 35.59 -10.89
N LYS A 403 -2.80 35.49 -11.90
CA LYS A 403 -3.08 36.58 -12.85
C LYS A 403 -4.16 37.56 -12.36
N GLY A 404 -4.68 37.39 -11.13
CA GLY A 404 -5.77 38.20 -10.59
C GLY A 404 -7.12 37.98 -11.28
N GLN A 405 -7.29 36.85 -11.97
CA GLN A 405 -8.53 36.49 -12.67
C GLN A 405 -9.45 35.68 -11.74
N GLN A 406 -10.76 35.87 -11.91
CA GLN A 406 -11.74 35.03 -11.21
C GLN A 406 -11.79 33.63 -11.82
N ALA A 407 -11.73 32.63 -10.95
CA ALA A 407 -11.89 31.21 -11.32
C ALA A 407 -12.62 30.45 -10.20
N ALA A 408 -13.42 29.48 -10.58
CA ALA A 408 -14.06 28.59 -9.61
C ALA A 408 -13.01 27.84 -8.80
N TYR A 409 -13.18 27.84 -7.48
CA TYR A 409 -12.26 27.16 -6.56
C TYR A 409 -12.18 25.67 -6.87
N PHE A 410 -10.97 25.15 -6.96
CA PHE A 410 -10.69 23.71 -6.98
C PHE A 410 -9.62 23.40 -5.94
N PRO A 411 -9.84 22.43 -5.00
CA PRO A 411 -8.97 22.23 -3.86
C PRO A 411 -7.59 21.65 -4.24
N PRO A 412 -6.54 21.83 -3.40
CA PRO A 412 -5.37 20.98 -3.46
C PRO A 412 -5.77 19.56 -3.07
N PHE A 413 -5.07 18.53 -3.58
CA PHE A 413 -5.42 17.13 -3.34
C PHE A 413 -4.22 16.21 -3.41
N ILE A 414 -4.38 15.00 -2.84
CA ILE A 414 -3.42 13.92 -2.96
C ILE A 414 -3.87 12.91 -4.02
N LEU A 415 -2.91 12.30 -4.70
CA LEU A 415 -3.09 11.19 -5.62
C LEU A 415 -2.36 9.99 -5.06
N ALA A 416 -3.11 8.99 -4.60
CA ALA A 416 -2.56 7.78 -4.01
C ALA A 416 -2.77 6.58 -4.95
N THR A 417 -1.83 5.65 -4.93
CA THR A 417 -2.00 4.34 -5.56
C THR A 417 -1.22 3.28 -4.81
N ASP A 418 -1.82 2.12 -4.63
CA ASP A 418 -1.07 0.90 -4.31
C ASP A 418 -0.52 0.28 -5.61
N GLU A 419 0.55 -0.50 -5.50
CA GLU A 419 1.29 -1.10 -6.61
C GLU A 419 1.66 -0.07 -7.72
N ALA A 420 2.24 1.06 -7.29
CA ALA A 420 2.59 2.21 -8.13
C ALA A 420 3.45 1.86 -9.36
N HIS A 421 4.20 0.77 -9.31
CA HIS A 421 4.97 0.28 -10.46
C HIS A 421 4.10 -0.11 -11.66
N ASN A 422 2.80 -0.34 -11.48
CA ASN A 422 1.86 -0.54 -12.57
C ASN A 422 1.53 0.78 -13.29
N PHE A 423 1.60 1.91 -12.61
CA PHE A 423 1.20 3.23 -13.13
C PHE A 423 2.39 4.08 -13.59
N CYS A 424 3.54 3.92 -12.96
CA CYS A 424 4.79 4.59 -13.35
C CYS A 424 5.98 3.62 -13.40
N PRO A 425 5.98 2.67 -14.35
CA PRO A 425 7.03 1.66 -14.46
C PRO A 425 8.36 2.27 -14.92
N ARG A 426 9.47 1.72 -14.41
CA ARG A 426 10.80 1.90 -14.98
C ARG A 426 10.90 1.15 -16.30
N GLY A 427 11.64 1.67 -17.28
CA GLY A 427 11.93 0.99 -18.54
C GLY A 427 11.68 1.86 -19.76
N GLU A 428 11.76 1.27 -20.97
CA GLU A 428 11.65 1.98 -22.24
C GLU A 428 10.23 2.41 -22.60
N ARG A 429 9.22 1.68 -22.12
CA ARG A 429 7.81 2.04 -22.36
C ARG A 429 7.46 3.30 -21.59
N ASP A 430 6.80 4.25 -22.27
CA ASP A 430 6.35 5.50 -21.69
C ASP A 430 4.82 5.66 -21.81
N PRO A 431 4.04 4.89 -21.02
CA PRO A 431 2.58 4.99 -21.02
C PRO A 431 2.10 6.37 -20.52
N ALA A 432 0.86 6.72 -20.83
CA ALA A 432 0.29 8.01 -20.44
C ALA A 432 0.24 8.18 -18.90
N SER A 433 -0.02 7.10 -18.18
CA SER A 433 0.01 7.06 -16.71
C SER A 433 1.38 7.45 -16.14
N ARG A 434 2.47 6.94 -16.73
CA ARG A 434 3.83 7.32 -16.35
C ARG A 434 4.11 8.81 -16.63
N ARG A 435 3.73 9.29 -17.83
CA ARG A 435 3.98 10.68 -18.23
C ARG A 435 3.30 11.67 -17.29
N ILE A 436 2.03 11.45 -16.98
CA ILE A 436 1.30 12.34 -16.06
C ILE A 436 1.85 12.24 -14.63
N THR A 437 2.21 11.06 -14.15
CA THR A 437 2.81 10.87 -12.83
C THR A 437 4.16 11.60 -12.72
N ARG A 438 5.02 11.53 -13.74
CA ARG A 438 6.26 12.31 -13.82
C ARG A 438 6.01 13.82 -13.79
N LEU A 439 5.05 14.29 -14.58
CA LEU A 439 4.69 15.72 -14.62
C LEU A 439 4.26 16.20 -13.23
N ILE A 440 3.40 15.44 -12.55
CA ILE A 440 2.95 15.78 -11.20
C ILE A 440 4.10 15.70 -10.19
N ALA A 441 4.98 14.69 -10.30
CA ALA A 441 6.15 14.60 -9.44
C ALA A 441 7.05 15.83 -9.54
N GLN A 442 7.26 16.37 -10.74
CA GLN A 442 8.13 17.52 -10.99
C GLN A 442 7.46 18.87 -10.68
N GLU A 443 6.18 19.03 -10.97
CA GLU A 443 5.50 20.33 -10.91
C GLU A 443 4.35 20.40 -9.91
N GLY A 444 3.82 19.26 -9.45
CA GLY A 444 2.60 19.17 -8.64
C GLY A 444 2.63 20.03 -7.38
N ARG A 445 3.81 20.15 -6.75
CA ARG A 445 4.05 21.00 -5.58
C ARG A 445 3.54 22.43 -5.78
N LYS A 446 3.82 23.05 -6.92
CA LYS A 446 3.42 24.44 -7.24
C LYS A 446 1.91 24.66 -7.20
N TYR A 447 1.16 23.60 -7.46
CA TYR A 447 -0.27 23.60 -7.55
C TYR A 447 -0.97 22.95 -6.34
N GLY A 448 -0.19 22.38 -5.40
CA GLY A 448 -0.73 21.68 -4.24
C GLY A 448 -1.30 20.30 -4.60
N VAL A 449 -0.70 19.64 -5.59
CA VAL A 449 -1.03 18.25 -5.97
C VAL A 449 0.15 17.36 -5.57
N ASN A 450 -0.09 16.43 -4.65
CA ASN A 450 0.95 15.56 -4.12
C ASN A 450 0.66 14.09 -4.40
N LEU A 451 1.71 13.31 -4.66
CA LEU A 451 1.66 11.88 -4.86
C LEU A 451 1.86 11.14 -3.53
N VAL A 452 1.15 10.03 -3.38
CA VAL A 452 1.36 9.02 -2.34
C VAL A 452 1.46 7.66 -3.03
N LEU A 453 2.67 7.20 -3.25
CA LEU A 453 2.94 6.02 -4.09
C LEU A 453 3.40 4.85 -3.23
N ALA A 454 2.58 3.79 -3.17
CA ALA A 454 2.95 2.55 -2.50
C ALA A 454 3.39 1.49 -3.52
N SER A 455 4.48 0.77 -3.25
CA SER A 455 4.96 -0.30 -4.13
C SER A 455 5.72 -1.37 -3.37
N GLN A 456 5.57 -2.62 -3.79
CA GLN A 456 6.40 -3.73 -3.30
C GLN A 456 7.80 -3.72 -3.92
N ARG A 457 7.98 -3.02 -5.05
CA ARG A 457 9.18 -3.04 -5.86
C ARG A 457 9.63 -1.62 -6.20
N ILE A 458 10.42 -0.99 -5.29
CA ILE A 458 10.94 0.36 -5.54
C ILE A 458 11.83 0.40 -6.79
N ALA A 459 12.63 -0.63 -7.03
CA ALA A 459 13.52 -0.72 -8.20
C ALA A 459 12.78 -0.79 -9.56
N LEU A 460 11.47 -1.04 -9.56
CA LEU A 460 10.64 -1.03 -10.78
C LEU A 460 9.94 0.30 -11.03
N LEU A 461 10.04 1.26 -10.12
CA LEU A 461 9.48 2.59 -10.31
C LEU A 461 10.38 3.45 -11.18
N ASP A 462 9.77 4.41 -11.84
CA ASP A 462 10.46 5.44 -12.61
C ASP A 462 11.42 6.25 -11.73
N ASP A 463 12.68 6.34 -12.13
CA ASP A 463 13.73 7.00 -11.35
C ASP A 463 13.44 8.48 -11.10
N THR A 464 12.87 9.18 -12.10
CA THR A 464 12.49 10.60 -11.96
C THR A 464 11.41 10.77 -10.89
N VAL A 465 10.43 9.85 -10.84
CA VAL A 465 9.37 9.88 -9.83
C VAL A 465 9.94 9.54 -8.46
N THR A 466 10.74 8.46 -8.36
CA THR A 466 11.33 8.01 -7.09
C THR A 466 12.18 9.07 -6.42
N ALA A 467 12.99 9.81 -7.20
CA ALA A 467 13.82 10.91 -6.72
C ALA A 467 13.00 12.12 -6.19
N GLN A 468 11.75 12.28 -6.62
CA GLN A 468 10.87 13.37 -6.16
C GLN A 468 10.04 13.00 -4.92
N LEU A 469 10.06 11.74 -4.48
CA LEU A 469 9.39 11.32 -3.25
C LEU A 469 10.25 11.73 -2.05
N ASN A 470 10.00 12.90 -1.48
CA ASN A 470 10.84 13.48 -0.42
C ASN A 470 10.65 12.85 0.96
N THR A 471 9.54 12.12 1.15
CA THR A 471 9.31 11.31 2.34
C THR A 471 9.09 9.87 1.92
N LYS A 472 9.87 8.95 2.47
CA LYS A 472 9.79 7.52 2.14
C LYS A 472 9.61 6.69 3.41
N LEU A 473 8.53 5.91 3.46
CA LEU A 473 8.27 4.91 4.51
C LEU A 473 8.77 3.56 4.01
N ILE A 474 9.82 3.03 4.61
CA ILE A 474 10.49 1.80 4.17
C ILE A 474 10.19 0.69 5.18
N PHE A 475 9.30 -0.21 4.79
CA PHE A 475 8.95 -1.42 5.52
C PHE A 475 9.94 -2.55 5.21
N ARG A 476 9.71 -3.73 5.78
CA ARG A 476 10.54 -4.92 5.54
C ARG A 476 10.76 -5.14 4.04
N THR A 477 12.02 -5.14 3.64
CA THR A 477 12.48 -5.32 2.26
C THR A 477 13.61 -6.34 2.25
N VAL A 478 13.51 -7.39 1.43
CA VAL A 478 14.46 -8.52 1.42
C VAL A 478 15.23 -8.64 0.11
N ARG A 479 14.79 -7.99 -0.97
CA ARG A 479 15.44 -8.09 -2.27
C ARG A 479 16.63 -7.15 -2.35
N ALA A 480 17.78 -7.68 -2.77
CA ALA A 480 19.03 -6.91 -2.85
C ALA A 480 18.91 -5.67 -3.74
N MET A 481 18.25 -5.76 -4.91
CA MET A 481 18.05 -4.60 -5.79
C MET A 481 17.19 -3.51 -5.14
N ASP A 482 16.11 -3.89 -4.46
CA ASP A 482 15.24 -2.92 -3.79
C ASP A 482 15.97 -2.28 -2.59
N ILE A 483 16.80 -3.05 -1.85
CA ILE A 483 17.64 -2.52 -0.76
C ILE A 483 18.70 -1.55 -1.31
N ALA A 484 19.34 -1.88 -2.44
CA ALA A 484 20.29 -0.98 -3.08
C ALA A 484 19.64 0.34 -3.51
N THR A 485 18.45 0.28 -4.13
CA THR A 485 17.69 1.48 -4.51
C THR A 485 17.27 2.30 -3.27
N VAL A 486 16.83 1.63 -2.19
CA VAL A 486 16.52 2.32 -0.92
C VAL A 486 17.74 3.06 -0.39
N LYS A 487 18.94 2.43 -0.41
CA LYS A 487 20.18 3.06 0.05
C LYS A 487 20.58 4.27 -0.79
N GLU A 488 20.32 4.23 -2.10
CA GLU A 488 20.59 5.36 -3.01
C GLU A 488 19.59 6.52 -2.85
N GLU A 489 18.34 6.20 -2.54
CA GLU A 489 17.21 7.13 -2.58
C GLU A 489 16.78 7.62 -1.20
N THR A 490 17.49 7.25 -0.13
CA THR A 490 17.15 7.63 1.26
C THR A 490 18.41 7.99 2.06
N ASP A 491 18.19 8.53 3.25
CA ASP A 491 19.22 8.80 4.25
C ASP A 491 19.48 7.61 5.21
N LEU A 492 19.03 6.40 4.85
CA LEU A 492 19.32 5.19 5.61
C LEU A 492 20.81 4.83 5.48
N GLY A 493 21.48 4.68 6.61
CA GLY A 493 22.85 4.17 6.67
C GLY A 493 22.91 2.64 6.44
N THR A 494 24.13 2.11 6.51
CA THR A 494 24.34 0.66 6.35
C THR A 494 23.62 -0.12 7.43
N GLU A 495 23.65 0.35 8.67
CA GLU A 495 23.03 -0.31 9.83
C GLU A 495 21.51 -0.42 9.70
N GLU A 496 20.85 0.63 9.20
CA GLU A 496 19.41 0.60 8.97
C GLU A 496 19.07 -0.30 7.78
N THR A 497 19.84 -0.23 6.69
CA THR A 497 19.61 -1.07 5.50
C THR A 497 19.83 -2.55 5.78
N ASP A 498 20.81 -2.93 6.59
CA ASP A 498 21.08 -4.30 7.01
C ASP A 498 19.95 -4.88 7.88
N ARG A 499 19.17 -4.01 8.54
CA ARG A 499 18.02 -4.39 9.35
C ARG A 499 16.72 -4.52 8.57
N LEU A 500 16.63 -4.00 7.34
CA LEU A 500 15.41 -4.04 6.52
C LEU A 500 14.82 -5.44 6.35
N PRO A 501 15.62 -6.52 6.09
CA PRO A 501 15.09 -7.86 5.95
C PRO A 501 14.45 -8.43 7.22
N TYR A 502 14.83 -7.91 8.38
CA TYR A 502 14.45 -8.41 9.70
C TYR A 502 13.38 -7.58 10.39
N LEU A 503 12.88 -6.52 9.74
CA LEU A 503 11.80 -5.72 10.31
C LEU A 503 10.54 -6.56 10.50
N THR A 504 9.93 -6.44 11.67
CA THR A 504 8.61 -7.00 11.96
C THR A 504 7.53 -6.26 11.15
N SER A 505 6.44 -6.93 10.80
CA SER A 505 5.30 -6.31 10.12
C SER A 505 4.79 -5.08 10.88
N GLY A 506 4.47 -4.01 10.16
CA GLY A 506 4.06 -2.73 10.74
C GLY A 506 5.19 -1.86 11.28
N HIS A 507 6.44 -2.31 11.20
CA HIS A 507 7.62 -1.51 11.51
C HIS A 507 8.25 -0.97 10.23
N CYS A 508 8.66 0.30 10.24
CA CYS A 508 9.30 0.94 9.10
C CYS A 508 10.38 1.95 9.54
N PHE A 509 11.23 2.31 8.60
CA PHE A 509 12.03 3.52 8.68
C PHE A 509 11.34 4.62 7.86
N ILE A 510 11.25 5.82 8.42
CA ILE A 510 10.77 7.00 7.72
C ILE A 510 11.98 7.90 7.43
N SER A 511 12.37 7.97 6.16
CA SER A 511 13.34 8.90 5.63
C SER A 511 12.60 10.12 5.10
N SER A 512 12.92 11.30 5.59
CA SER A 512 12.27 12.54 5.15
C SER A 512 13.23 13.73 5.26
N ALA A 513 13.27 14.54 4.22
CA ALA A 513 14.00 15.80 4.24
C ALA A 513 13.55 16.74 5.40
N VAL A 514 12.32 16.56 5.87
CA VAL A 514 11.78 17.31 7.03
C VAL A 514 12.49 16.91 8.32
N THR A 515 12.75 15.61 8.54
CA THR A 515 13.37 15.10 9.75
C THR A 515 14.89 15.25 9.75
N GLY A 516 15.49 15.29 8.54
CA GLY A 516 16.94 15.34 8.34
C GLY A 516 17.68 14.08 8.79
N ARG A 517 16.95 13.01 9.07
CA ARG A 517 17.45 11.68 9.43
C ARG A 517 16.37 10.62 9.25
N ALA A 518 16.76 9.38 9.06
CA ALA A 518 15.85 8.27 9.13
C ALA A 518 15.34 8.06 10.56
N VAL A 519 14.05 7.83 10.72
CA VAL A 519 13.40 7.59 12.02
C VAL A 519 12.75 6.22 12.00
N ALA A 520 13.09 5.36 12.95
CA ALA A 520 12.44 4.07 13.12
C ALA A 520 11.07 4.23 13.78
N VAL A 521 10.01 3.78 13.10
CA VAL A 521 8.62 3.96 13.54
C VAL A 521 7.89 2.62 13.55
N ARG A 522 7.05 2.41 14.56
CA ARG A 522 6.02 1.39 14.58
C ARG A 522 4.69 2.06 14.24
N ILE A 523 4.07 1.64 13.14
CA ILE A 523 2.80 2.23 12.66
C ILE A 523 1.68 1.93 13.66
N ARG A 524 0.80 2.92 13.89
CA ARG A 524 -0.36 2.79 14.77
C ARG A 524 -1.37 1.78 14.24
N CYS A 525 -2.24 1.28 15.11
CA CYS A 525 -3.41 0.53 14.67
C CYS A 525 -4.27 1.39 13.73
N ALA A 526 -4.74 0.79 12.63
CA ALA A 526 -5.72 1.44 11.76
C ALA A 526 -7.07 1.56 12.48
N GLY A 527 -7.78 2.66 12.22
CA GLY A 527 -9.12 2.90 12.78
C GLY A 527 -10.19 2.03 12.11
N THR A 528 -9.90 1.52 10.91
CA THR A 528 -10.83 0.72 10.11
C THR A 528 -10.23 -0.64 9.76
N ALA A 529 -11.11 -1.64 9.66
CA ALA A 529 -10.72 -2.99 9.22
C ALA A 529 -10.50 -3.03 7.70
N SER A 530 -9.50 -3.80 7.27
CA SER A 530 -9.38 -4.15 5.84
C SER A 530 -10.41 -5.21 5.47
N PRO A 531 -11.01 -5.16 4.27
CA PRO A 531 -11.96 -6.18 3.81
C PRO A 531 -11.38 -7.60 3.76
N HIS A 532 -10.07 -7.72 3.56
CA HIS A 532 -9.36 -8.99 3.36
C HIS A 532 -8.57 -9.45 4.60
N THR A 533 -9.07 -9.15 5.81
CA THR A 533 -8.37 -9.56 7.06
C THR A 533 -8.65 -11.00 7.47
N GLU A 534 -9.71 -11.62 6.96
CA GLU A 534 -10.07 -12.97 7.31
C GLU A 534 -9.17 -14.00 6.59
N ASN A 535 -8.62 -14.94 7.37
CA ASN A 535 -7.85 -16.03 6.80
C ASN A 535 -8.81 -17.00 6.06
N PRO A 536 -8.62 -17.23 4.74
CA PRO A 536 -9.47 -18.16 3.99
C PRO A 536 -9.50 -19.59 4.56
N PHE A 537 -8.45 -20.00 5.28
CA PHE A 537 -8.42 -21.32 5.95
C PHE A 537 -9.33 -21.35 7.19
N ASP A 538 -9.51 -20.23 7.89
CA ASP A 538 -10.47 -20.14 9.00
C ASP A 538 -11.91 -20.20 8.47
N GLU A 539 -12.18 -19.64 7.29
CA GLU A 539 -13.44 -19.79 6.58
C GLU A 539 -13.70 -21.27 6.23
N LEU A 540 -12.68 -21.94 5.66
CA LEU A 540 -12.75 -23.37 5.35
C LEU A 540 -13.05 -24.21 6.59
N GLU A 541 -12.36 -23.93 7.72
CA GLU A 541 -12.60 -24.63 8.99
C GLU A 541 -14.02 -24.40 9.52
N ARG A 542 -14.51 -23.15 9.47
CA ARG A 542 -15.87 -22.82 9.91
C ARG A 542 -16.92 -23.54 9.06
N HIS A 543 -16.74 -23.55 7.74
CA HIS A 543 -17.64 -24.29 6.84
C HIS A 543 -17.60 -25.80 7.12
N SER A 544 -16.41 -26.35 7.34
CA SER A 544 -16.25 -27.77 7.67
C SER A 544 -16.89 -28.11 9.01
N ARG A 545 -16.73 -27.28 10.04
CA ARG A 545 -17.37 -27.46 11.35
C ARG A 545 -18.89 -27.34 11.25
N ALA A 546 -19.40 -26.30 10.55
CA ALA A 546 -20.83 -26.10 10.36
C ALA A 546 -21.48 -27.27 9.59
N ALA A 547 -20.81 -27.80 8.57
CA ALA A 547 -21.26 -28.98 7.84
C ALA A 547 -21.23 -30.24 8.71
N GLY A 548 -20.20 -30.42 9.54
CA GLY A 548 -20.09 -31.51 10.53
C GLY A 548 -21.16 -31.43 11.61
N ASP A 549 -21.45 -30.24 12.14
CA ASP A 549 -22.49 -30.04 13.14
C ASP A 549 -23.89 -30.27 12.56
N LYS A 550 -24.18 -29.79 11.35
CA LYS A 550 -25.43 -30.10 10.63
C LYS A 550 -25.58 -31.60 10.41
N PHE A 551 -24.51 -32.26 9.95
CA PHE A 551 -24.51 -33.70 9.77
C PHE A 551 -24.78 -34.46 11.08
N TRP A 552 -24.14 -34.05 12.17
CA TRP A 552 -24.36 -34.60 13.51
C TRP A 552 -25.81 -34.43 13.97
N GLN A 553 -26.41 -33.25 13.82
CA GLN A 553 -27.80 -33.00 14.20
C GLN A 553 -28.75 -33.94 13.48
N VAL A 554 -28.62 -34.12 12.16
CA VAL A 554 -29.46 -35.03 11.38
C VAL A 554 -29.23 -36.48 11.77
N VAL A 555 -27.98 -36.93 11.88
CA VAL A 555 -27.66 -38.31 12.25
C VAL A 555 -28.19 -38.70 13.62
N ARG A 556 -28.14 -37.76 14.58
CA ARG A 556 -28.61 -37.99 15.97
C ARG A 556 -30.09 -38.41 16.02
N GLU A 557 -30.91 -37.89 15.12
CA GLU A 557 -32.35 -38.22 15.07
C GLU A 557 -32.63 -39.65 14.56
N HIS A 558 -31.68 -40.24 13.85
CA HIS A 558 -31.80 -41.59 13.29
C HIS A 558 -31.12 -42.67 14.16
N LEU A 559 -30.38 -42.29 15.22
CA LEU A 559 -29.67 -43.25 16.07
C LEU A 559 -30.63 -44.01 17.01
N PRO A 560 -30.34 -45.27 17.41
CA PRO A 560 -29.18 -46.07 16.99
C PRO A 560 -29.44 -46.88 15.72
N PHE A 561 -28.43 -47.07 14.87
CA PHE A 561 -28.54 -47.96 13.68
C PHE A 561 -27.18 -48.66 13.38
N GLY A 562 -27.29 -49.80 12.68
CA GLY A 562 -26.12 -50.59 12.24
C GLY A 562 -25.62 -50.19 10.87
N ALA A 563 -24.36 -50.50 10.57
CA ALA A 563 -23.78 -50.26 9.24
C ALA A 563 -24.54 -50.97 8.11
N PHE A 564 -25.16 -52.09 8.39
CA PHE A 564 -26.02 -52.82 7.43
C PHE A 564 -27.36 -52.11 7.19
N GLU A 565 -27.82 -51.24 8.12
CA GLU A 565 -29.09 -50.49 8.02
C GLU A 565 -28.92 -49.15 7.27
N LEU A 566 -27.69 -48.83 6.81
CA LEU A 566 -27.41 -47.60 6.06
C LEU A 566 -28.21 -47.50 4.75
N HIS A 567 -28.63 -48.64 4.17
CA HIS A 567 -29.50 -48.63 2.97
C HIS A 567 -30.93 -48.13 3.28
N ILE A 568 -31.36 -48.19 4.55
CA ILE A 568 -32.66 -47.70 5.02
C ILE A 568 -32.54 -46.23 5.49
N HIS A 569 -31.58 -45.95 6.38
CA HIS A 569 -31.42 -44.63 6.98
C HIS A 569 -30.68 -43.64 6.06
N GLY A 570 -29.77 -44.12 5.18
CA GLY A 570 -28.97 -43.27 4.30
C GLY A 570 -29.77 -42.35 3.40
N PRO A 571 -30.82 -42.84 2.69
CA PRO A 571 -31.64 -41.96 1.86
C PRO A 571 -32.43 -40.91 2.63
N ALA A 572 -32.84 -41.19 3.88
CA ALA A 572 -33.52 -40.22 4.74
C ALA A 572 -32.54 -39.15 5.19
N ILE A 573 -31.38 -39.52 5.71
CA ILE A 573 -30.30 -38.62 6.13
C ILE A 573 -29.85 -37.75 4.95
N ALA A 574 -29.65 -38.31 3.78
CA ALA A 574 -29.24 -37.55 2.58
C ALA A 574 -30.30 -36.51 2.17
N ARG A 575 -31.58 -36.84 2.27
CA ARG A 575 -32.70 -35.93 1.97
C ARG A 575 -32.76 -34.78 2.95
N GLU A 576 -32.58 -35.02 4.25
CA GLU A 576 -32.61 -34.01 5.31
C GLU A 576 -31.38 -33.09 5.22
N LEU A 577 -30.23 -33.61 4.84
CA LEU A 577 -29.03 -32.82 4.58
C LEU A 577 -29.14 -31.95 3.31
N GLY A 578 -30.01 -32.38 2.34
CA GLY A 578 -30.16 -31.73 1.06
C GLY A 578 -29.03 -32.05 0.06
N GLU A 579 -28.27 -33.12 0.31
CA GLU A 579 -27.13 -33.52 -0.55
C GLU A 579 -27.19 -35.04 -0.85
N PRO A 580 -26.88 -35.48 -2.08
CA PRO A 580 -26.79 -36.89 -2.40
C PRO A 580 -25.56 -37.51 -1.75
N LEU A 581 -25.76 -38.48 -0.88
CA LEU A 581 -24.69 -39.22 -0.21
C LEU A 581 -24.79 -40.72 -0.52
N SER A 582 -23.65 -41.29 -0.93
CA SER A 582 -23.54 -42.77 -1.02
C SER A 582 -23.37 -43.37 0.38
N ASN A 583 -23.74 -44.65 0.53
CA ASN A 583 -23.58 -45.37 1.79
C ASN A 583 -22.11 -45.35 2.28
N GLN A 584 -21.16 -45.37 1.36
CA GLN A 584 -19.74 -45.31 1.71
C GLN A 584 -19.36 -43.94 2.25
N GLN A 585 -19.81 -42.87 1.63
CA GLN A 585 -19.56 -41.50 2.11
C GLN A 585 -20.23 -41.26 3.47
N LEU A 586 -21.42 -41.80 3.65
CA LEU A 586 -22.11 -41.71 4.94
C LEU A 586 -21.33 -42.45 6.03
N LEU A 587 -20.86 -43.68 5.74
CA LEU A 587 -20.05 -44.47 6.66
C LEU A 587 -18.73 -43.76 7.04
N ASP A 588 -18.09 -43.14 6.06
CA ASP A 588 -16.83 -42.39 6.31
C ASP A 588 -17.08 -41.16 7.18
N ARG A 589 -18.17 -40.41 6.97
CA ARG A 589 -18.57 -39.31 7.84
C ARG A 589 -18.97 -39.77 9.26
N LEU A 590 -19.66 -40.90 9.39
CA LEU A 590 -19.96 -41.46 10.71
C LEU A 590 -18.68 -41.85 11.48
N ARG A 591 -17.69 -42.42 10.80
CA ARG A 591 -16.39 -42.72 11.40
C ARG A 591 -15.63 -41.49 11.86
N ILE A 592 -15.81 -40.33 11.18
CA ILE A 592 -15.27 -39.06 11.65
C ILE A 592 -15.92 -38.67 12.96
N LEU A 593 -17.25 -38.73 13.07
CA LEU A 593 -17.98 -38.44 14.32
C LEU A 593 -17.57 -39.38 15.47
N VAL A 594 -17.23 -40.62 15.16
CA VAL A 594 -16.68 -41.57 16.16
C VAL A 594 -15.31 -41.11 16.66
N ARG A 595 -14.43 -40.67 15.74
CA ARG A 595 -13.11 -40.12 16.10
C ARG A 595 -13.21 -38.82 16.91
N GLU A 596 -14.20 -38.01 16.62
CA GLU A 596 -14.51 -36.79 17.38
C GLU A 596 -15.18 -37.06 18.73
N GLY A 597 -15.50 -38.33 19.01
CA GLY A 597 -16.11 -38.72 20.29
C GLY A 597 -17.60 -38.43 20.41
N LYS A 598 -18.26 -37.96 19.33
CA LYS A 598 -19.70 -37.67 19.27
C LYS A 598 -20.54 -38.95 19.14
N LEU A 599 -19.98 -40.00 18.52
CA LEU A 599 -20.59 -41.32 18.37
C LEU A 599 -19.79 -42.41 19.08
N ALA A 600 -20.47 -43.41 19.60
CA ALA A 600 -19.89 -44.67 20.01
C ALA A 600 -20.15 -45.74 18.94
N VAL A 601 -19.22 -46.70 18.79
CA VAL A 601 -19.34 -47.83 17.89
C VAL A 601 -19.20 -49.12 18.68
N GLU A 602 -20.22 -49.99 18.57
CA GLU A 602 -20.18 -51.34 19.09
C GLU A 602 -19.99 -52.33 17.94
N LYS A 603 -19.06 -53.26 18.08
CA LYS A 603 -18.85 -54.32 17.10
C LYS A 603 -19.74 -55.52 17.45
N GLY A 604 -20.72 -55.81 16.61
CA GLY A 604 -21.62 -56.95 16.75
C GLY A 604 -21.47 -57.98 15.63
N PRO A 605 -22.21 -59.10 15.69
CA PRO A 605 -22.19 -60.18 14.66
C PRO A 605 -22.59 -59.69 13.25
N LEU A 606 -23.34 -58.60 13.17
CA LEU A 606 -23.82 -57.98 11.92
C LEU A 606 -23.05 -56.72 11.50
N GLY A 607 -21.85 -56.47 12.09
CA GLY A 607 -21.00 -55.33 11.78
C GLY A 607 -21.01 -54.24 12.83
N GLU A 608 -20.62 -53.01 12.45
CA GLU A 608 -20.53 -51.84 13.33
C GLU A 608 -21.95 -51.28 13.60
N ARG A 609 -22.27 -50.99 14.88
CA ARG A 609 -23.48 -50.30 15.32
C ARG A 609 -23.12 -48.94 15.93
N PHE A 610 -23.77 -47.90 15.43
CA PHE A 610 -23.54 -46.52 15.88
C PHE A 610 -24.58 -46.15 16.93
N THR A 611 -24.11 -45.60 18.04
CA THR A 611 -24.93 -45.10 19.15
C THR A 611 -24.48 -43.71 19.55
N GLY A 612 -25.41 -42.84 20.02
CA GLY A 612 -25.05 -41.53 20.54
C GLY A 612 -24.26 -41.67 21.85
N ARG A 613 -23.22 -40.86 22.03
CA ARG A 613 -22.67 -40.62 23.37
C ARG A 613 -23.45 -39.46 23.95
N GLU A 614 -23.94 -39.64 25.18
CA GLU A 614 -24.55 -38.58 25.99
C GLU A 614 -23.53 -37.49 26.35
#